data_c3799aa1820a3f544fec6587e05ca5aa
#
_entry.id   c3799aa1820a3f544fec6587e05ca5aa
#
_cell.length_a   1.000
_cell.length_b   1.000
_cell.length_c   1.000
_cell.angle_alpha   90.00
_cell.angle_beta   90.00
_cell.angle_gamma   90.00
#
_symmetry.space_group_name_H-M   'P 1'
#
loop_
_entity.id
_entity.type
_entity.pdbx_description
1 polymer ?
#
loop_
_entity_poly.entity_id
_entity_poly.type
_entity_poly.pdbx_seq_one_letter_code
_entity_poly.pdbx_strand_id
1 'polypeptide(L)'
;MTTIQYRENSQSGRPQAEIIDERVSFDLEHFAEACCQSPEWVLQLLEYDILPSRPEERIHQFFGEDVSRARQAYRLQRDFNASFSAVAMMLDLIDELQNLRKEVKHLHLRQS
;
A
#
# COMPACT_ATOMS: atom_id res chain seq x y z
N MET A 1 -17.60 7.61 -9.26
CA MET A 1 -17.56 7.47 -9.22
C MET A 1 -17.44 7.29 -8.87
N THR A 2 -17.02 7.37 -8.67
CA THR A 2 -16.69 7.22 -8.57
C THR A 2 -16.34 6.72 -8.72
N THR A 3 -16.22 6.70 -8.71
CA THR A 3 -15.87 6.21 -9.01
C THR A 3 -15.86 5.67 -9.59
N ILE A 4 -15.72 5.67 -9.76
CA ILE A 4 -15.68 5.22 -10.44
C ILE A 4 -15.74 4.55 -10.92
N GLN A 5 -15.70 4.35 -11.21
CA GLN A 5 -15.71 3.80 -11.68
C GLN A 5 -15.37 3.31 -12.48
N TYR A 6 -15.10 3.27 -12.54
CA TYR A 6 -14.81 2.78 -13.41
C TYR A 6 -14.65 1.58 -13.61
N ARG A 7 -15.07 1.26 -13.67
CA ARG A 7 -15.00 0.31 -13.78
C ARG A 7 -15.15 -0.40 -14.29
N GLU A 8 -15.05 -0.34 -14.52
CA GLU A 8 -15.16 -0.78 -14.86
C GLU A 8 -15.12 -1.32 -15.26
N ASN A 9 -15.17 -1.38 -15.57
CA ASN A 9 -15.14 -1.76 -15.91
C ASN A 9 -15.00 -2.37 -16.24
N SER A 10 -15.05 -2.49 -16.23
CA SER A 10 -14.95 -2.83 -16.43
C SER A 10 -14.81 -3.58 -16.88
N GLN A 11 -14.95 -3.69 -16.76
CA GLN A 11 -14.68 -4.06 -17.19
C GLN A 11 -14.14 -4.90 -17.43
N SER A 12 -14.16 -5.08 -17.38
CA SER A 12 -13.60 -5.72 -17.60
C SER A 12 -12.66 -6.20 -17.69
N GLY A 13 -12.42 -6.54 -17.63
CA GLY A 13 -11.27 -6.78 -17.41
C GLY A 13 -10.25 -5.99 -17.59
N ARG A 14 -9.97 -5.56 -17.49
CA ARG A 14 -9.29 -4.82 -17.55
C ARG A 14 -8.29 -4.53 -17.38
N PRO A 15 -7.62 -4.36 -17.63
CA PRO A 15 -6.60 -3.95 -17.04
C PRO A 15 -6.37 -2.69 -16.99
N GLN A 16 -6.79 -2.06 -17.29
CA GLN A 16 -6.63 -0.76 -17.16
C GLN A 16 -6.23 -0.38 -15.80
N ALA A 17 -5.66 0.73 -15.63
CA ALA A 17 -5.39 1.24 -14.32
C ALA A 17 -6.70 1.34 -13.59
N GLU A 18 -6.81 0.63 -12.53
CA GLU A 18 -8.01 0.65 -11.76
C GLU A 18 -7.99 1.80 -10.80
N ILE A 19 -9.13 2.43 -10.63
CA ILE A 19 -9.28 3.41 -9.60
C ILE A 19 -9.73 2.67 -8.36
N ILE A 20 -8.90 2.68 -7.34
CA ILE A 20 -9.21 2.00 -6.09
C ILE A 20 -9.69 3.03 -5.09
N ASP A 21 -10.93 2.88 -4.68
CA ASP A 21 -11.51 3.75 -3.67
C ASP A 21 -10.93 3.37 -2.32
N GLU A 22 -10.33 4.35 -1.65
CA GLU A 22 -9.68 4.09 -0.36
C GLU A 22 -10.66 3.68 0.72
N ARG A 23 -11.95 3.96 0.52
CA ARG A 23 -12.97 3.58 1.49
C ARG A 23 -13.45 2.15 1.31
N VAL A 24 -13.10 1.51 0.19
CA VAL A 24 -13.48 0.12 -0.03
C VAL A 24 -12.50 -0.77 0.70
N SER A 25 -13.03 -1.71 1.47
CA SER A 25 -12.17 -2.64 2.19
C SER A 25 -12.08 -3.97 1.44
N PHE A 26 -10.98 -4.66 1.68
CA PHE A 26 -10.71 -5.97 1.10
C PHE A 26 -10.48 -6.97 2.21
N ASP A 27 -10.94 -8.20 2.01
CA ASP A 27 -10.50 -9.27 2.89
C ASP A 27 -9.12 -9.72 2.42
N LEU A 28 -8.52 -10.66 3.15
CA LEU A 28 -7.15 -11.07 2.88
C LEU A 28 -6.98 -11.60 1.46
N GLU A 29 -7.90 -12.45 1.02
CA GLU A 29 -7.74 -13.06 -0.29
C GLU A 29 -7.92 -12.09 -1.43
N HIS A 30 -8.89 -11.21 -1.30
CA HIS A 30 -9.10 -10.19 -2.33
C HIS A 30 -7.96 -9.17 -2.34
N PHE A 31 -7.43 -8.86 -1.16
CA PHE A 31 -6.30 -7.96 -1.08
C PHE A 31 -5.07 -8.57 -1.74
N ALA A 32 -4.81 -9.85 -1.46
CA ALA A 32 -3.69 -10.53 -2.09
C ALA A 32 -3.82 -10.54 -3.61
N GLU A 33 -5.04 -10.77 -4.08
CA GLU A 33 -5.29 -10.71 -5.53
C GLU A 33 -4.98 -9.33 -6.09
N ALA A 34 -5.43 -8.29 -5.39
CA ALA A 34 -5.19 -6.92 -5.85
C ALA A 34 -3.71 -6.61 -5.93
N CYS A 35 -2.91 -7.24 -5.07
CA CYS A 35 -1.46 -7.06 -5.04
C CYS A 35 -0.74 -8.03 -5.96
N CYS A 36 -1.44 -8.99 -6.54
CA CYS A 36 -0.86 -10.05 -7.36
C CYS A 36 0.13 -10.90 -6.56
N GLN A 37 -0.20 -11.16 -5.30
CA GLN A 37 0.65 -11.91 -4.39
C GLN A 37 -0.16 -12.96 -3.67
N SER A 38 0.51 -13.86 -2.95
CA SER A 38 -0.16 -14.88 -2.18
C SER A 38 -0.65 -14.29 -0.84
N PRO A 39 -1.68 -14.90 -0.24
CA PRO A 39 -2.09 -14.46 1.09
C PRO A 39 -0.97 -14.59 2.12
N GLU A 40 -0.13 -15.62 1.99
CA GLU A 40 1.00 -15.80 2.90
C GLU A 40 1.96 -14.64 2.85
N TRP A 41 2.19 -14.12 1.65
CA TRP A 41 3.06 -12.95 1.49
C TRP A 41 2.46 -11.73 2.20
N VAL A 42 1.15 -11.55 2.08
CA VAL A 42 0.48 -10.44 2.73
C VAL A 42 0.57 -10.55 4.25
N LEU A 43 0.43 -11.77 4.78
CA LEU A 43 0.54 -11.97 6.22
C LEU A 43 1.93 -11.60 6.73
N GLN A 44 2.97 -11.82 5.90
CA GLN A 44 4.31 -11.39 6.26
C GLN A 44 4.40 -9.87 6.37
N LEU A 45 3.69 -9.15 5.51
CA LEU A 45 3.67 -7.70 5.60
C LEU A 45 3.11 -7.23 6.95
N LEU A 46 2.09 -7.94 7.43
CA LEU A 46 1.53 -7.60 8.73
C LEU A 46 2.50 -7.95 9.85
N GLU A 47 3.17 -9.08 9.72
CA GLU A 47 4.11 -9.54 10.74
C GLU A 47 5.26 -8.57 10.93
N TYR A 48 5.74 -7.98 9.85
CA TYR A 48 6.87 -7.04 9.92
C TYR A 48 6.41 -5.59 10.01
N ASP A 49 5.13 -5.37 10.30
CA ASP A 49 4.58 -4.03 10.47
C ASP A 49 4.74 -3.15 9.23
N ILE A 50 4.85 -3.78 8.07
CA ILE A 50 4.86 -3.03 6.82
C ILE A 50 3.48 -2.48 6.53
N LEU A 51 2.45 -3.28 6.83
CA LEU A 51 1.07 -2.84 6.79
C LEU A 51 0.55 -2.72 8.21
N PRO A 52 -0.37 -1.77 8.45
CA PRO A 52 -0.89 -1.60 9.79
C PRO A 52 -1.77 -2.76 10.20
N SER A 53 -1.63 -3.17 11.45
CA SER A 53 -2.48 -4.16 12.05
C SER A 53 -3.64 -3.44 12.71
N ARG A 54 -4.83 -4.03 12.63
CA ARG A 54 -6.01 -3.45 13.25
C ARG A 54 -6.57 -4.46 14.25
N PRO A 55 -5.98 -4.48 15.45
CA PRO A 55 -6.26 -5.55 16.42
C PRO A 55 -7.70 -5.61 16.90
N GLU A 56 -8.44 -4.50 16.78
CA GLU A 56 -9.83 -4.51 17.18
C GLU A 56 -10.72 -5.23 16.17
N GLU A 57 -10.18 -5.56 15.00
CA GLU A 57 -10.92 -6.27 13.97
C GLU A 57 -10.71 -7.77 14.15
N ARG A 58 -11.78 -8.52 14.03
CA ARG A 58 -11.68 -9.98 14.16
C ARG A 58 -11.07 -10.61 12.93
N ILE A 59 -11.28 -10.01 11.76
CA ILE A 59 -10.73 -10.50 10.53
C ILE A 59 -9.87 -9.41 9.93
N HIS A 60 -8.92 -9.83 9.11
CA HIS A 60 -8.06 -8.87 8.44
C HIS A 60 -8.86 -8.02 7.50
N GLN A 61 -8.61 -6.73 7.54
CA GLN A 61 -9.30 -5.77 6.69
C GLN A 61 -8.28 -4.81 6.13
N PHE A 62 -8.31 -4.65 4.82
CA PHE A 62 -7.33 -3.83 4.11
C PHE A 62 -8.04 -2.79 3.28
N PHE A 63 -7.35 -1.71 2.99
CA PHE A 63 -7.91 -0.60 2.22
C PHE A 63 -7.04 -0.29 1.04
N GLY A 64 -7.52 0.62 0.17
CA GLY A 64 -6.80 0.95 -1.05
C GLY A 64 -5.39 1.46 -0.82
N GLU A 65 -5.21 2.26 0.23
CA GLU A 65 -3.89 2.77 0.54
C GLU A 65 -2.91 1.66 0.90
N ASP A 66 -3.44 0.56 1.46
CA ASP A 66 -2.60 -0.59 1.79
C ASP A 66 -2.10 -1.29 0.53
N VAL A 67 -2.91 -1.26 -0.54
CA VAL A 67 -2.49 -1.86 -1.82
C VAL A 67 -1.25 -1.14 -2.35
N SER A 68 -1.24 0.18 -2.29
CA SER A 68 -0.09 0.96 -2.74
C SER A 68 1.16 0.62 -1.94
N ARG A 69 1.00 0.50 -0.63
CA ARG A 69 2.11 0.17 0.25
C ARG A 69 2.65 -1.22 -0.04
N ALA A 70 1.74 -2.18 -0.24
CA ALA A 70 2.14 -3.54 -0.54
C ALA A 70 2.88 -3.62 -1.87
N ARG A 71 2.41 -2.89 -2.86
CA ARG A 71 3.09 -2.87 -4.17
C ARG A 71 4.47 -2.26 -4.06
N GLN A 72 4.61 -1.22 -3.25
CA GLN A 72 5.91 -0.61 -3.01
C GLN A 72 6.85 -1.59 -2.34
N ALA A 73 6.34 -2.33 -1.35
CA ALA A 73 7.13 -3.36 -0.67
C ALA A 73 7.61 -4.42 -1.66
N TYR A 74 6.73 -4.86 -2.53
CA TYR A 74 7.10 -5.87 -3.51
C TYR A 74 8.19 -5.36 -4.44
N ARG A 75 8.08 -4.11 -4.90
CA ARG A 75 9.11 -3.55 -5.79
C ARG A 75 10.46 -3.49 -5.11
N LEU A 76 10.47 -3.13 -3.83
CA LEU A 76 11.74 -3.08 -3.09
C LEU A 76 12.35 -4.47 -2.95
N GLN A 77 11.51 -5.48 -2.68
CA GLN A 77 12.00 -6.84 -2.61
C GLN A 77 12.58 -7.30 -3.94
N ARG A 78 11.88 -7.01 -5.01
CA ARG A 78 12.30 -7.43 -6.34
C ARG A 78 13.57 -6.73 -6.76
N ASP A 79 13.64 -5.41 -6.57
CA ASP A 79 14.74 -4.61 -7.10
C ASP A 79 16.02 -4.78 -6.28
N PHE A 80 15.89 -5.05 -4.99
CA PHE A 80 17.04 -5.12 -4.09
C PHE A 80 17.24 -6.51 -3.51
N ASN A 81 16.42 -7.47 -3.90
CA ASN A 81 16.47 -8.81 -3.32
C ASN A 81 16.42 -8.73 -1.80
N ALA A 82 15.56 -7.90 -1.28
CA ALA A 82 15.54 -7.55 0.13
C ALA A 82 14.64 -8.48 0.93
N SER A 83 15.01 -8.72 2.19
CA SER A 83 14.16 -9.45 3.11
C SER A 83 13.01 -8.56 3.55
N PHE A 84 12.00 -9.16 4.18
CA PHE A 84 10.89 -8.38 4.72
C PHE A 84 11.38 -7.37 5.77
N SER A 85 12.32 -7.77 6.62
CA SER A 85 12.82 -6.84 7.62
C SER A 85 13.56 -5.67 6.99
N ALA A 86 14.31 -5.93 5.92
CA ALA A 86 14.99 -4.86 5.20
C ALA A 86 13.99 -3.92 4.54
N VAL A 87 12.94 -4.48 3.95
CA VAL A 87 11.89 -3.67 3.33
C VAL A 87 11.21 -2.79 4.37
N ALA A 88 10.93 -3.35 5.55
CA ALA A 88 10.30 -2.57 6.61
C ALA A 88 11.16 -1.36 6.96
N MET A 89 12.46 -1.56 7.09
CA MET A 89 13.37 -0.45 7.39
C MET A 89 13.42 0.55 6.24
N MET A 90 13.48 0.06 5.01
CA MET A 90 13.50 0.93 3.84
C MET A 90 12.25 1.82 3.80
N LEU A 91 11.09 1.25 4.05
CA LEU A 91 9.85 2.02 4.01
C LEU A 91 9.79 3.03 5.12
N ASP A 92 10.30 2.69 6.31
CA ASP A 92 10.38 3.67 7.40
C ASP A 92 11.26 4.84 7.02
N LEU A 93 12.40 4.55 6.41
CA LEU A 93 13.30 5.62 5.98
C LEU A 93 12.69 6.48 4.88
N ILE A 94 11.99 5.85 3.96
CA ILE A 94 11.31 6.59 2.89
C ILE A 94 10.25 7.50 3.48
N ASP A 95 9.48 6.99 4.46
CA ASP A 95 8.45 7.79 5.10
C ASP A 95 9.06 8.99 5.81
N GLU A 96 10.17 8.76 6.55
CA GLU A 96 10.86 9.84 7.23
C GLU A 96 11.37 10.89 6.25
N LEU A 97 11.94 10.42 5.14
CA LEU A 97 12.46 11.32 4.13
C LEU A 97 11.35 12.18 3.54
N GLN A 98 10.20 11.57 3.27
CA GLN A 98 9.07 12.30 2.72
C GLN A 98 8.55 13.32 3.72
N ASN A 99 8.51 12.97 5.01
CA ASN A 99 8.08 13.90 6.04
C ASN A 99 9.04 15.08 6.15
N LEU A 100 10.33 14.79 6.11
CA LEU A 100 11.34 15.86 6.16
C LEU A 100 11.24 16.78 4.95
N ARG A 101 11.01 16.22 3.79
CA ARG A 101 10.83 17.02 2.59
C ARG A 101 9.63 17.94 2.70
N LYS A 102 8.55 17.44 3.29
CA LYS A 102 7.37 18.27 3.51
C LYS A 102 7.68 19.41 4.46
N GLU A 103 8.44 19.12 5.52
CA GLU A 103 8.80 20.16 6.49
C GLU A 103 9.67 21.24 5.87
N VAL A 104 10.65 20.82 5.08
CA VAL A 104 11.54 21.75 4.42
C VAL A 104 10.75 22.64 3.45
N LYS A 105 9.87 22.01 2.68
CA LYS A 105 9.06 22.75 1.73
C LYS A 105 8.16 23.74 2.45
N HIS A 106 7.59 23.33 3.57
CA HIS A 106 6.73 24.20 4.36
C HIS A 106 7.50 25.41 4.90
N LEU A 107 8.69 25.15 5.44
CA LEU A 107 9.53 26.23 5.94
C LEU A 107 9.93 27.19 4.82
N HIS A 108 10.24 26.64 3.66
CA HIS A 108 10.63 27.45 2.52
C HIS A 108 9.49 28.39 2.11
N LEU A 109 8.28 27.87 2.09
CA LEU A 109 7.12 28.69 1.75
C LEU A 109 6.88 29.78 2.78
N ARG A 110 7.14 29.49 4.05
CA ARG A 110 6.93 30.46 5.10
C ARG A 110 7.94 31.59 5.05
N GLN A 111 9.09 31.33 4.47
CA GLN A 111 10.16 32.35 4.36
C GLN A 111 10.03 33.22 3.12
N SER A 112 9.20 32.81 2.19
CA SER A 112 8.98 33.63 1.00
C SER A 112 7.70 34.47 1.11
#